data_7061741908f7d4db3f4a5e230e720a9d
#
_entry.id   7061741908f7d4db3f4a5e230e720a9d
#
_cell.length_a   1.000
_cell.length_b   1.000
_cell.length_c   1.000
_cell.angle_alpha   90.00
_cell.angle_beta   90.00
_cell.angle_gamma   90.00
#
_symmetry.space_group_name_H-M   'P 1'
#
loop_
_entity.id
_entity.type
_entity.pdbx_description
1 polymer ?
#
loop_
_entity_poly.entity_id
_entity_poly.type
_entity_poly.pdbx_seq_one_letter_code
_entity_poly.pdbx_strand_id
1 'polypeptide(L)'
;MTTPSISPYIKDGVELDQIIVQGIRVTAFHGVYTPEKESGQLFLADVVAHVSTQSAATKDDLARTVNYSDIADRAAEVLGGDPSDLLETVAEHIARAILEMEGVHCVDVVVHKPQAPLHVEFRDVMVKIRRDLRSGTLWADKRIGSSAGMPGDPFAPRVRSDNPADNPPLQPVVAYLALGGNIGDVDTTFREALWELHRIPGIMVQRASSLFTTTPVGGPPQDDFLNAVVEIMTALAPRELLAACQGVEVLHGRERHEDNGPRTLDLDILAYGDLTIDVDDLVVPHPRATERAFVMKPWATLAPNYEVPGAGRVADLADAISSQGVAMVQERWPQQDAEPAQP
;
A
#
# COMPACT_ATOMS: atom_id res chain seq x y z
N MET A 1 -2.10 20.36 -8.31
CA MET A 1 -2.85 19.46 -7.39
C MET A 1 -2.97 18.13 -8.10
N THR A 2 -2.24 17.13 -7.64
CA THR A 2 -2.35 15.76 -8.20
C THR A 2 -3.63 15.14 -7.65
N THR A 3 -4.54 14.79 -8.56
CA THR A 3 -5.74 14.03 -8.23
C THR A 3 -5.30 12.72 -7.59
N PRO A 4 -5.74 12.37 -6.37
CA PRO A 4 -5.41 11.07 -5.82
C PRO A 4 -5.94 9.99 -6.77
N SER A 5 -5.08 9.07 -7.18
CA SER A 5 -5.50 7.88 -7.91
C SER A 5 -6.45 7.08 -7.02
N ILE A 6 -7.70 6.97 -7.45
CA ILE A 6 -8.75 6.32 -6.67
C ILE A 6 -9.02 4.99 -7.33
N SER A 7 -8.69 3.92 -6.60
CA SER A 7 -8.93 2.55 -7.07
C SER A 7 -10.42 2.31 -7.29
N PRO A 8 -10.81 1.59 -8.35
CA PRO A 8 -12.20 1.23 -8.57
C PRO A 8 -12.77 0.41 -7.40
N TYR A 9 -14.07 0.49 -7.22
CA TYR A 9 -14.80 -0.37 -6.29
C TYR A 9 -15.77 -1.26 -7.06
N ILE A 10 -15.65 -2.57 -6.87
CA ILE A 10 -16.46 -3.57 -7.56
C ILE A 10 -17.55 -4.07 -6.61
N LYS A 11 -18.81 -3.91 -7.01
CA LYS A 11 -19.97 -4.45 -6.32
C LYS A 11 -20.63 -5.50 -7.20
N ASP A 12 -20.77 -6.72 -6.70
CA ASP A 12 -21.43 -7.83 -7.40
C ASP A 12 -20.90 -8.07 -8.83
N GLY A 13 -19.57 -7.88 -9.03
CA GLY A 13 -18.92 -8.04 -10.34
C GLY A 13 -19.05 -6.83 -11.27
N VAL A 14 -19.63 -5.72 -10.81
CA VAL A 14 -19.78 -4.48 -11.57
C VAL A 14 -18.94 -3.38 -10.91
N GLU A 15 -18.10 -2.73 -11.69
CA GLU A 15 -17.38 -1.53 -11.27
C GLU A 15 -18.37 -0.38 -11.09
N LEU A 16 -18.31 0.31 -9.96
CA LEU A 16 -19.14 1.47 -9.67
C LEU A 16 -18.48 2.75 -10.17
N ASP A 17 -19.32 3.70 -10.59
CA ASP A 17 -18.91 5.05 -10.92
C ASP A 17 -18.51 5.82 -9.65
N GLN A 18 -17.83 6.95 -9.83
CA GLN A 18 -17.31 7.77 -8.73
C GLN A 18 -17.84 9.20 -8.82
N ILE A 19 -18.37 9.70 -7.71
CA ILE A 19 -18.61 11.12 -7.51
C ILE A 19 -17.51 11.64 -6.59
N ILE A 20 -16.73 12.61 -7.10
CA ILE A 20 -15.52 13.10 -6.43
C ILE A 20 -15.74 14.55 -6.02
N VAL A 21 -15.59 14.84 -4.72
CA VAL A 21 -15.59 16.20 -4.16
C VAL A 21 -14.24 16.45 -3.51
N GLN A 22 -13.48 17.41 -3.99
CA GLN A 22 -12.11 17.68 -3.53
C GLN A 22 -11.96 19.07 -2.95
N GLY A 23 -11.10 19.17 -1.94
CA GLY A 23 -10.69 20.44 -1.36
C GLY A 23 -11.77 21.12 -0.54
N ILE A 24 -12.65 20.37 0.13
CA ILE A 24 -13.60 20.89 1.12
C ILE A 24 -12.79 21.52 2.25
N ARG A 25 -12.98 22.82 2.51
CA ARG A 25 -12.16 23.58 3.46
C ARG A 25 -12.99 24.03 4.65
N VAL A 26 -12.49 23.73 5.84
CA VAL A 26 -13.15 24.15 7.10
C VAL A 26 -12.08 24.56 8.11
N THR A 27 -12.33 25.63 8.87
CA THR A 27 -11.55 25.90 10.08
C THR A 27 -12.17 25.10 11.22
N ALA A 28 -11.37 24.22 11.82
CA ALA A 28 -11.83 23.30 12.86
C ALA A 28 -10.82 23.20 14.01
N PHE A 29 -11.18 22.48 15.07
CA PHE A 29 -10.47 22.46 16.34
C PHE A 29 -9.97 21.07 16.71
N HIS A 30 -9.68 20.23 15.70
CA HIS A 30 -9.18 18.86 15.90
C HIS A 30 -7.70 18.84 16.23
N GLY A 31 -7.30 17.96 17.13
CA GLY A 31 -5.92 17.72 17.52
C GLY A 31 -5.75 17.37 18.98
N VAL A 32 -4.57 16.85 19.32
CA VAL A 32 -4.23 16.39 20.68
C VAL A 32 -3.83 17.55 21.59
N TYR A 33 -3.29 18.62 21.02
CA TYR A 33 -2.73 19.72 21.78
C TYR A 33 -3.78 20.80 22.11
N THR A 34 -3.73 21.37 23.31
CA THR A 34 -4.63 22.43 23.77
C THR A 34 -4.69 23.64 22.82
N PRO A 35 -3.56 24.17 22.27
CA PRO A 35 -3.62 25.29 21.33
C PRO A 35 -4.41 25.00 20.05
N GLU A 36 -4.43 23.76 19.59
CA GLU A 36 -5.19 23.36 18.40
C GLU A 36 -6.70 23.42 18.64
N LYS A 37 -7.11 23.10 19.87
CA LYS A 37 -8.53 23.13 20.30
C LYS A 37 -9.02 24.55 20.62
N GLU A 38 -8.09 25.46 20.95
CA GLU A 38 -8.43 26.84 21.33
C GLU A 38 -8.41 27.80 20.12
N SER A 39 -7.37 27.69 19.27
CA SER A 39 -7.17 28.64 18.17
C SER A 39 -7.81 28.19 16.84
N GLY A 40 -8.07 26.90 16.69
CA GLY A 40 -8.50 26.30 15.43
C GLY A 40 -7.42 26.38 14.35
N GLN A 41 -7.59 25.61 13.30
CA GLN A 41 -6.71 25.62 12.12
C GLN A 41 -7.44 25.15 10.88
N LEU A 42 -6.83 25.35 9.69
CA LEU A 42 -7.40 24.89 8.43
C LEU A 42 -7.28 23.38 8.32
N PHE A 43 -8.42 22.73 8.04
CA PHE A 43 -8.49 21.33 7.59
C PHE A 43 -9.08 21.29 6.19
N LEU A 44 -8.70 20.24 5.42
CA LEU A 44 -9.36 19.95 4.15
C LEU A 44 -9.84 18.50 4.13
N ALA A 45 -10.87 18.25 3.32
CA ALA A 45 -11.30 16.88 3.04
C ALA A 45 -11.50 16.67 1.55
N ASP A 46 -11.07 15.49 1.08
CA ASP A 46 -11.43 14.94 -0.22
C ASP A 46 -12.31 13.72 -0.01
N VAL A 47 -13.41 13.64 -0.74
CA VAL A 47 -14.40 12.56 -0.63
C VAL A 47 -14.66 11.97 -2.00
N VAL A 48 -14.64 10.64 -2.10
CA VAL A 48 -15.04 9.90 -3.29
C VAL A 48 -16.13 8.93 -2.91
N ALA A 49 -17.33 9.15 -3.41
CA ALA A 49 -18.46 8.24 -3.24
C ALA A 49 -18.58 7.29 -4.45
N HIS A 50 -18.57 6.00 -4.20
CA HIS A 50 -18.78 4.97 -5.22
C HIS A 50 -20.28 4.65 -5.30
N VAL A 51 -20.85 4.94 -6.46
CA VAL A 51 -22.30 4.94 -6.73
C VAL A 51 -22.59 4.35 -8.11
N SER A 52 -23.86 4.09 -8.42
CA SER A 52 -24.28 3.78 -9.80
C SER A 52 -24.93 5.02 -10.42
N THR A 53 -24.33 5.57 -11.46
CA THR A 53 -24.85 6.78 -12.14
C THR A 53 -25.64 6.48 -13.41
N GLN A 54 -25.59 5.25 -13.93
CA GLN A 54 -26.16 4.88 -15.22
C GLN A 54 -27.67 5.21 -15.35
N SER A 55 -28.44 4.97 -14.28
CA SER A 55 -29.90 5.25 -14.28
C SER A 55 -30.19 6.74 -14.32
N ALA A 56 -29.40 7.54 -13.62
CA ALA A 56 -29.52 9.00 -13.62
C ALA A 56 -29.14 9.60 -14.99
N ALA A 57 -28.01 9.17 -15.52
CA ALA A 57 -27.49 9.65 -16.81
C ALA A 57 -28.46 9.34 -17.97
N THR A 58 -29.09 8.16 -17.96
CA THR A 58 -30.04 7.76 -19.02
C THR A 58 -31.30 8.61 -19.03
N LYS A 59 -31.74 9.14 -17.87
CA LYS A 59 -33.01 9.85 -17.71
C LYS A 59 -32.85 11.33 -17.42
N ASP A 60 -31.60 11.80 -17.24
CA ASP A 60 -31.26 13.15 -16.80
C ASP A 60 -32.06 13.56 -15.53
N ASP A 61 -32.06 12.64 -14.52
CA ASP A 61 -32.90 12.75 -13.33
C ASP A 61 -32.04 12.71 -12.07
N LEU A 62 -31.92 13.84 -11.38
CA LEU A 62 -31.14 14.03 -10.16
C LEU A 62 -31.63 13.12 -9.02
N ALA A 63 -32.92 12.78 -8.97
CA ALA A 63 -33.47 11.90 -7.94
C ALA A 63 -32.96 10.44 -8.02
N ARG A 64 -32.20 10.12 -9.07
CA ARG A 64 -31.65 8.78 -9.33
C ARG A 64 -30.16 8.68 -9.07
N THR A 65 -29.55 9.71 -8.55
CA THR A 65 -28.12 9.75 -8.19
C THR A 65 -27.90 10.40 -6.84
N VAL A 66 -26.69 10.30 -6.34
CA VAL A 66 -26.29 11.00 -5.12
C VAL A 66 -25.88 12.42 -5.50
N ASN A 67 -26.47 13.42 -4.84
CA ASN A 67 -26.14 14.82 -5.08
C ASN A 67 -24.76 15.15 -4.46
N TYR A 68 -23.83 15.60 -5.27
CA TYR A 68 -22.49 15.98 -4.80
C TYR A 68 -22.51 17.17 -3.81
N SER A 69 -23.54 18.04 -3.85
CA SER A 69 -23.67 19.13 -2.88
C SER A 69 -23.94 18.57 -1.48
N ASP A 70 -24.79 17.55 -1.38
CA ASP A 70 -25.11 16.93 -0.11
C ASP A 70 -23.89 16.17 0.46
N ILE A 71 -23.04 15.60 -0.41
CA ILE A 71 -21.74 15.02 -0.02
C ILE A 71 -20.83 16.10 0.57
N ALA A 72 -20.71 17.24 -0.13
CA ALA A 72 -19.86 18.35 0.32
C ALA A 72 -20.33 18.93 1.67
N ASP A 73 -21.64 19.17 1.79
CA ASP A 73 -22.24 19.74 2.99
C ASP A 73 -22.08 18.83 4.20
N ARG A 74 -22.35 17.53 4.06
CA ARG A 74 -22.16 16.55 5.14
C ARG A 74 -20.71 16.41 5.56
N ALA A 75 -19.79 16.36 4.59
CA ALA A 75 -18.36 16.29 4.89
C ALA A 75 -17.87 17.56 5.61
N ALA A 76 -18.35 18.75 5.19
CA ALA A 76 -18.00 20.01 5.83
C ALA A 76 -18.61 20.12 7.25
N GLU A 77 -19.84 19.68 7.45
CA GLU A 77 -20.49 19.65 8.77
C GLU A 77 -19.70 18.78 9.76
N VAL A 78 -19.32 17.57 9.36
CA VAL A 78 -18.53 16.67 10.20
C VAL A 78 -17.12 17.24 10.46
N LEU A 79 -16.46 17.77 9.42
CA LEU A 79 -15.13 18.35 9.52
C LEU A 79 -15.10 19.60 10.40
N GLY A 80 -16.19 20.36 10.51
CA GLY A 80 -16.35 21.52 11.37
C GLY A 80 -17.02 21.23 12.71
N GLY A 81 -17.34 19.98 12.99
CA GLY A 81 -18.06 19.55 14.17
C GLY A 81 -17.22 19.53 15.45
N ASP A 82 -17.66 18.75 16.44
CA ASP A 82 -17.00 18.63 17.74
C ASP A 82 -15.51 18.22 17.61
N PRO A 83 -14.62 18.79 18.41
CA PRO A 83 -13.21 18.48 18.37
C PRO A 83 -12.91 17.00 18.58
N SER A 84 -12.11 16.43 17.71
CA SER A 84 -11.56 15.09 17.81
C SER A 84 -10.05 15.15 17.98
N ASP A 85 -9.48 14.24 18.76
CA ASP A 85 -8.03 14.19 18.99
C ASP A 85 -7.26 13.69 17.77
N LEU A 86 -7.84 12.73 17.04
CA LEU A 86 -7.20 12.02 15.93
C LEU A 86 -7.85 12.36 14.58
N LEU A 87 -7.03 12.53 13.54
CA LEU A 87 -7.49 12.70 12.16
C LEU A 87 -8.24 11.47 11.65
N GLU A 88 -7.84 10.30 12.10
CA GLU A 88 -8.49 9.02 11.83
C GLU A 88 -9.94 9.03 12.27
N THR A 89 -10.23 9.59 13.47
CA THR A 89 -11.60 9.73 13.99
C THR A 89 -12.43 10.66 13.12
N VAL A 90 -11.86 11.79 12.70
CA VAL A 90 -12.53 12.74 11.80
C VAL A 90 -12.84 12.09 10.46
N ALA A 91 -11.86 11.40 9.85
CA ALA A 91 -12.02 10.71 8.59
C ALA A 91 -13.12 9.63 8.68
N GLU A 92 -13.16 8.90 9.78
CA GLU A 92 -14.15 7.87 10.05
C GLU A 92 -15.57 8.46 10.17
N HIS A 93 -15.73 9.58 10.88
CA HIS A 93 -17.02 10.26 11.01
C HIS A 93 -17.52 10.77 9.65
N ILE A 94 -16.63 11.34 8.80
CA ILE A 94 -16.99 11.75 7.45
C ILE A 94 -17.44 10.54 6.63
N ALA A 95 -16.66 9.45 6.65
CA ALA A 95 -16.97 8.24 5.90
C ALA A 95 -18.36 7.69 6.29
N ARG A 96 -18.67 7.66 7.58
CA ARG A 96 -19.97 7.25 8.10
C ARG A 96 -21.10 8.12 7.56
N ALA A 97 -20.97 9.44 7.72
CA ALA A 97 -22.01 10.37 7.29
C ALA A 97 -22.33 10.25 5.80
N ILE A 98 -21.32 9.94 4.97
CA ILE A 98 -21.51 9.77 3.53
C ILE A 98 -22.08 8.38 3.20
N LEU A 99 -21.68 7.31 3.90
CA LEU A 99 -22.24 5.96 3.70
C LEU A 99 -23.72 5.83 4.13
N GLU A 100 -24.21 6.71 4.99
CA GLU A 100 -25.63 6.79 5.35
C GLU A 100 -26.51 7.38 4.22
N MET A 101 -25.90 7.95 3.17
CA MET A 101 -26.63 8.47 2.02
C MET A 101 -27.08 7.33 1.11
N GLU A 102 -28.37 7.36 0.73
CA GLU A 102 -28.92 6.34 -0.16
C GLU A 102 -28.18 6.32 -1.51
N GLY A 103 -27.79 5.14 -1.96
CA GLY A 103 -27.07 4.94 -3.23
C GLY A 103 -25.54 4.95 -3.11
N VAL A 104 -24.98 5.35 -1.97
CA VAL A 104 -23.54 5.22 -1.70
C VAL A 104 -23.22 3.81 -1.22
N HIS A 105 -22.24 3.15 -1.85
CA HIS A 105 -21.86 1.77 -1.53
C HIS A 105 -20.47 1.66 -0.89
N CYS A 106 -19.60 2.58 -1.22
CA CYS A 106 -18.25 2.70 -0.71
C CYS A 106 -17.85 4.17 -0.73
N VAL A 107 -16.99 4.59 0.18
CA VAL A 107 -16.44 5.94 0.23
C VAL A 107 -14.94 5.90 0.52
N ASP A 108 -14.18 6.70 -0.22
CA ASP A 108 -12.82 7.08 0.14
C ASP A 108 -12.84 8.47 0.73
N VAL A 109 -12.18 8.64 1.86
CA VAL A 109 -12.04 9.93 2.54
C VAL A 109 -10.56 10.22 2.78
N VAL A 110 -10.12 11.41 2.44
CA VAL A 110 -8.81 11.94 2.82
C VAL A 110 -9.03 13.18 3.66
N VAL A 111 -8.51 13.21 4.88
CA VAL A 111 -8.50 14.41 5.74
C VAL A 111 -7.07 14.95 5.78
N HIS A 112 -6.94 16.24 5.51
CA HIS A 112 -5.66 16.96 5.45
C HIS A 112 -5.52 17.92 6.61
N LYS A 113 -4.32 18.01 7.16
CA LYS A 113 -3.92 18.94 8.21
C LYS A 113 -2.61 19.66 7.83
N PRO A 114 -2.67 20.64 6.92
CA PRO A 114 -1.48 21.30 6.40
C PRO A 114 -0.72 22.13 7.43
N GLN A 115 -1.34 22.43 8.57
CA GLN A 115 -0.75 23.20 9.66
C GLN A 115 -0.48 22.33 10.91
N ALA A 116 -0.23 21.02 10.71
CA ALA A 116 0.10 20.13 11.81
C ALA A 116 1.36 20.63 12.57
N PRO A 117 1.42 20.58 13.92
CA PRO A 117 2.53 21.09 14.71
C PRO A 117 3.74 20.14 14.67
N LEU A 118 4.41 20.03 13.53
CA LEU A 118 5.62 19.24 13.35
C LEU A 118 6.86 20.11 13.46
N HIS A 119 7.98 19.53 13.91
CA HIS A 119 9.27 20.21 14.07
C HIS A 119 10.15 20.21 12.81
N VAL A 120 9.62 19.71 11.69
CA VAL A 120 10.30 19.63 10.40
C VAL A 120 9.46 20.33 9.33
N GLU A 121 10.11 20.79 8.26
CA GLU A 121 9.38 21.30 7.10
C GLU A 121 8.63 20.15 6.43
N PHE A 122 7.35 20.38 6.15
CA PHE A 122 6.48 19.42 5.48
C PHE A 122 5.45 20.18 4.65
N ARG A 123 4.83 19.48 3.71
CA ARG A 123 3.81 20.06 2.85
C ARG A 123 2.41 19.87 3.42
N ASP A 124 2.13 18.68 3.92
CA ASP A 124 0.81 18.28 4.41
C ASP A 124 0.92 17.04 5.28
N VAL A 125 -0.02 16.88 6.21
CA VAL A 125 -0.28 15.63 6.94
C VAL A 125 -1.67 15.18 6.56
N MET A 126 -1.82 13.93 6.13
CA MET A 126 -3.12 13.44 5.72
C MET A 126 -3.39 12.02 6.22
N VAL A 127 -4.66 11.73 6.44
CA VAL A 127 -5.18 10.38 6.72
C VAL A 127 -6.12 10.02 5.59
N LYS A 128 -5.88 8.88 4.93
CA LYS A 128 -6.74 8.33 3.88
C LYS A 128 -7.35 7.03 4.34
N ILE A 129 -8.67 6.91 4.23
CA ILE A 129 -9.41 5.69 4.56
C ILE A 129 -10.37 5.32 3.45
N ARG A 130 -10.71 4.03 3.35
CA ARG A 130 -11.83 3.51 2.55
C ARG A 130 -12.79 2.76 3.47
N ARG A 131 -14.10 2.98 3.27
CA ARG A 131 -15.17 2.26 4.00
C ARG A 131 -16.26 1.85 3.03
N ASP A 132 -16.89 0.70 3.29
CA ASP A 132 -18.01 0.21 2.52
C ASP A 132 -19.10 -0.44 3.40
N LEU A 133 -20.28 -0.65 2.83
CA LEU A 133 -21.43 -1.26 3.53
C LEU A 133 -21.25 -2.77 3.79
N ARG A 134 -20.29 -3.44 3.14
CA ARG A 134 -20.07 -4.89 3.25
C ARG A 134 -19.14 -5.26 4.39
N SER A 135 -18.25 -4.37 4.77
CA SER A 135 -17.21 -4.65 5.77
C SER A 135 -17.75 -4.87 7.19
N GLY A 136 -19.06 -4.89 7.39
CA GLY A 136 -19.69 -5.17 8.69
C GLY A 136 -19.35 -4.16 9.80
N THR A 137 -18.61 -3.11 9.46
CA THR A 137 -18.05 -2.11 10.37
C THR A 137 -18.96 -0.92 10.57
N LEU A 138 -20.22 -1.01 10.19
CA LEU A 138 -21.21 -0.02 10.56
C LEU A 138 -21.64 -0.24 12.01
N TRP A 139 -20.82 0.29 12.91
CA TRP A 139 -21.19 0.88 14.19
C TRP A 139 -22.34 0.18 14.95
N ALA A 140 -22.07 -0.91 15.59
CA ALA A 140 -22.76 -1.19 16.83
C ALA A 140 -22.18 -0.20 17.86
N ASP A 141 -22.89 0.90 18.11
CA ASP A 141 -22.73 1.69 19.32
C ASP A 141 -23.00 0.75 20.50
N LYS A 142 -21.95 0.10 20.98
CA LYS A 142 -21.95 -0.65 22.22
C LYS A 142 -20.95 0.02 23.13
N ARG A 143 -21.51 0.82 24.04
CA ARG A 143 -20.94 1.16 25.33
C ARG A 143 -20.07 0.00 25.80
N ILE A 144 -18.85 0.35 26.15
CA ILE A 144 -17.87 -0.56 26.79
C ILE A 144 -18.55 -1.28 27.95
N GLY A 145 -18.91 -2.51 27.72
CA GLY A 145 -19.46 -3.43 28.71
C GLY A 145 -19.22 -4.84 28.17
N SER A 146 -18.25 -5.49 28.76
CA SER A 146 -17.81 -6.87 28.56
C SER A 146 -18.82 -7.80 27.90
N SER A 147 -18.47 -8.34 26.72
CA SER A 147 -18.86 -9.70 26.33
C SER A 147 -17.98 -10.20 25.19
N ALA A 148 -17.66 -11.47 25.29
CA ALA A 148 -16.82 -12.27 24.41
C ALA A 148 -17.13 -12.11 22.93
N GLY A 149 -16.06 -12.14 22.11
CA GLY A 149 -16.01 -11.85 20.70
C GLY A 149 -17.07 -12.52 19.84
N MET A 150 -17.72 -11.69 19.00
CA MET A 150 -18.38 -12.15 17.78
C MET A 150 -17.34 -12.23 16.66
N PRO A 151 -17.39 -13.24 15.79
CA PRO A 151 -16.50 -13.30 14.62
C PRO A 151 -16.85 -12.14 13.69
N GLY A 152 -15.89 -11.22 13.45
CA GLY A 152 -16.01 -10.15 12.47
C GLY A 152 -15.84 -8.72 12.98
N ASP A 153 -15.48 -8.49 14.24
CA ASP A 153 -15.12 -7.17 14.76
C ASP A 153 -13.67 -6.82 14.34
N PRO A 154 -13.44 -5.84 13.44
CA PRO A 154 -12.09 -5.44 13.06
C PRO A 154 -11.34 -4.70 14.17
N PHE A 155 -12.02 -4.31 15.25
CA PHE A 155 -11.43 -3.74 16.47
C PHE A 155 -11.46 -4.73 17.65
N ALA A 156 -12.05 -5.93 17.49
CA ALA A 156 -11.74 -7.00 18.41
C ALA A 156 -10.21 -7.11 18.44
N PRO A 157 -9.58 -7.21 19.63
CA PRO A 157 -8.18 -7.58 19.67
C PRO A 157 -8.10 -8.84 18.80
N ARG A 158 -7.49 -8.70 17.60
CA ARG A 158 -7.32 -9.84 16.69
C ARG A 158 -6.62 -10.88 17.54
N VAL A 159 -7.33 -11.96 17.83
CA VAL A 159 -6.70 -13.13 18.45
C VAL A 159 -5.56 -13.43 17.50
N ARG A 160 -4.33 -13.17 17.95
CA ARG A 160 -3.15 -13.45 17.13
C ARG A 160 -3.24 -14.91 16.77
N SER A 161 -3.14 -15.19 15.49
CA SER A 161 -2.99 -16.56 15.01
C SER A 161 -1.76 -17.16 15.66
N ASP A 162 -1.80 -18.45 16.00
CA ASP A 162 -0.62 -19.18 16.43
C ASP A 162 0.46 -19.21 15.32
N ASN A 163 0.05 -18.96 14.08
CA ASN A 163 0.95 -18.85 12.94
C ASN A 163 1.40 -17.38 12.74
N PRO A 164 2.70 -17.07 12.93
CA PRO A 164 3.21 -15.70 12.79
C PRO A 164 3.03 -15.12 11.39
N ALA A 165 2.91 -15.96 10.35
CA ALA A 165 2.69 -15.53 8.98
C ALA A 165 1.32 -14.84 8.75
N ASP A 166 0.34 -15.09 9.62
CA ASP A 166 -1.01 -14.54 9.53
C ASP A 166 -1.22 -13.26 10.35
N ASN A 167 -0.20 -12.86 11.10
CA ASN A 167 -0.32 -11.72 12.01
C ASN A 167 0.21 -10.46 11.35
N PRO A 168 -0.63 -9.44 11.10
CA PRO A 168 -0.13 -8.14 10.69
C PRO A 168 0.72 -7.53 11.82
N PRO A 169 1.73 -6.72 11.48
CA PRO A 169 2.56 -6.06 12.46
C PRO A 169 1.73 -5.01 13.21
N LEU A 170 2.11 -4.72 14.45
CA LEU A 170 1.46 -3.67 15.27
C LEU A 170 1.71 -2.27 14.69
N GLN A 171 2.82 -2.09 14.00
CA GLN A 171 3.20 -0.89 13.28
C GLN A 171 3.80 -1.33 11.93
N PRO A 172 3.69 -0.51 10.88
CA PRO A 172 4.32 -0.83 9.61
C PRO A 172 5.80 -1.17 9.77
N VAL A 173 6.24 -2.23 9.12
CA VAL A 173 7.62 -2.72 9.16
C VAL A 173 8.27 -2.63 7.80
N VAL A 174 9.60 -2.54 7.79
CA VAL A 174 10.39 -2.64 6.57
C VAL A 174 10.41 -4.09 6.11
N ALA A 175 10.15 -4.30 4.82
CA ALA A 175 10.37 -5.59 4.17
C ALA A 175 11.20 -5.38 2.89
N TYR A 176 11.91 -6.43 2.49
CA TYR A 176 12.71 -6.43 1.27
C TYR A 176 12.16 -7.46 0.31
N LEU A 177 11.98 -7.04 -0.95
CA LEU A 177 11.51 -7.91 -2.03
C LEU A 177 12.60 -8.00 -3.10
N ALA A 178 12.87 -9.21 -3.60
CA ALA A 178 13.67 -9.39 -4.81
C ALA A 178 12.75 -9.33 -6.03
N LEU A 179 13.22 -8.69 -7.10
CA LEU A 179 12.63 -8.68 -8.42
C LEU A 179 13.54 -9.42 -9.38
N GLY A 180 12.98 -10.31 -10.20
CA GLY A 180 13.70 -11.05 -11.25
C GLY A 180 12.85 -11.21 -12.51
N GLY A 181 13.48 -11.14 -13.70
CA GLY A 181 12.77 -11.37 -14.96
C GLY A 181 13.74 -11.42 -16.13
N ASN A 182 13.33 -12.09 -17.24
CA ASN A 182 14.10 -12.15 -18.48
C ASN A 182 13.25 -12.29 -19.75
N ILE A 183 11.93 -12.07 -19.66
CA ILE A 183 11.03 -12.07 -20.82
C ILE A 183 10.51 -10.66 -21.07
N GLY A 184 10.63 -10.18 -22.30
CA GLY A 184 10.10 -8.90 -22.74
C GLY A 184 10.92 -7.70 -22.27
N ASP A 185 10.27 -6.54 -22.12
CA ASP A 185 10.87 -5.33 -21.57
C ASP A 185 10.84 -5.38 -20.04
N VAL A 186 11.84 -6.04 -19.44
CA VAL A 186 11.90 -6.31 -18.01
C VAL A 186 12.03 -5.02 -17.19
N ASP A 187 12.74 -3.98 -17.67
CA ASP A 187 12.86 -2.69 -16.96
C ASP A 187 11.50 -2.04 -16.81
N THR A 188 10.73 -1.95 -17.89
CA THR A 188 9.35 -1.43 -17.86
C THR A 188 8.47 -2.28 -16.97
N THR A 189 8.53 -3.62 -17.07
CA THR A 189 7.76 -4.55 -16.22
C THR A 189 8.05 -4.32 -14.73
N PHE A 190 9.32 -4.13 -14.34
CA PHE A 190 9.67 -3.86 -12.95
C PHE A 190 9.12 -2.53 -12.47
N ARG A 191 9.17 -1.46 -13.27
CA ARG A 191 8.60 -0.16 -12.91
C ARG A 191 7.09 -0.22 -12.71
N GLU A 192 6.40 -0.90 -13.59
CA GLU A 192 4.95 -1.13 -13.48
C GLU A 192 4.63 -1.96 -12.23
N ALA A 193 5.38 -3.03 -11.96
CA ALA A 193 5.23 -3.85 -10.75
C ALA A 193 5.44 -3.04 -9.46
N LEU A 194 6.44 -2.14 -9.40
CA LEU A 194 6.63 -1.25 -8.26
C LEU A 194 5.46 -0.29 -8.07
N TRP A 195 4.92 0.23 -9.16
CA TRP A 195 3.77 1.11 -9.13
C TRP A 195 2.52 0.35 -8.66
N GLU A 196 2.28 -0.88 -9.15
CA GLU A 196 1.17 -1.74 -8.69
C GLU A 196 1.31 -2.09 -7.21
N LEU A 197 2.49 -2.52 -6.75
CA LEU A 197 2.77 -2.76 -5.33
C LEU A 197 2.46 -1.53 -4.48
N HIS A 198 2.90 -0.34 -4.92
CA HIS A 198 2.66 0.91 -4.18
C HIS A 198 1.18 1.27 -4.06
N ARG A 199 0.33 0.79 -4.97
CA ARG A 199 -1.13 1.00 -4.95
C ARG A 199 -1.88 0.05 -4.03
N ILE A 200 -1.25 -1.04 -3.62
CA ILE A 200 -1.88 -1.99 -2.69
C ILE A 200 -1.96 -1.35 -1.31
N PRO A 201 -3.16 -1.23 -0.70
CA PRO A 201 -3.30 -0.72 0.65
C PRO A 201 -2.43 -1.48 1.64
N GLY A 202 -1.62 -0.77 2.41
CA GLY A 202 -0.70 -1.37 3.37
C GLY A 202 0.69 -1.69 2.80
N ILE A 203 0.98 -1.32 1.55
CA ILE A 203 2.33 -1.37 0.96
C ILE A 203 2.74 0.03 0.52
N MET A 204 3.94 0.45 0.90
CA MET A 204 4.59 1.68 0.43
C MET A 204 5.99 1.35 -0.05
N VAL A 205 6.22 1.46 -1.35
CA VAL A 205 7.56 1.32 -1.94
C VAL A 205 8.40 2.51 -1.50
N GLN A 206 9.55 2.24 -0.88
CA GLN A 206 10.45 3.26 -0.33
C GLN A 206 11.61 3.55 -1.27
N ARG A 207 12.38 2.53 -1.59
CA ARG A 207 13.60 2.63 -2.38
C ARG A 207 13.83 1.35 -3.18
N ALA A 208 14.57 1.46 -4.27
CA ALA A 208 15.06 0.32 -5.04
C ALA A 208 16.57 0.33 -5.13
N SER A 209 17.15 -0.84 -5.31
CA SER A 209 18.59 -1.03 -5.55
C SER A 209 18.99 -0.56 -6.94
N SER A 210 20.29 -0.59 -7.22
CA SER A 210 20.79 -0.64 -8.60
C SER A 210 20.22 -1.86 -9.35
N LEU A 211 20.16 -1.77 -10.70
CA LEU A 211 19.71 -2.85 -11.57
C LEU A 211 20.91 -3.69 -12.01
N PHE A 212 20.77 -5.01 -11.93
CA PHE A 212 21.81 -5.97 -12.27
C PHE A 212 21.36 -6.94 -13.35
N THR A 213 22.26 -7.30 -14.26
CA THR A 213 22.08 -8.44 -15.16
C THR A 213 22.79 -9.67 -14.61
N THR A 214 22.21 -10.85 -14.84
CA THR A 214 22.79 -12.12 -14.39
C THR A 214 22.59 -13.21 -15.43
N THR A 215 23.69 -13.92 -15.71
CA THR A 215 23.64 -15.10 -16.58
C THR A 215 22.87 -16.23 -15.88
N PRO A 216 21.94 -16.91 -16.58
CA PRO A 216 21.17 -18.02 -16.02
C PRO A 216 22.06 -19.11 -15.44
N VAL A 217 21.70 -19.60 -14.23
CA VAL A 217 22.38 -20.73 -13.59
C VAL A 217 21.48 -21.96 -13.67
N GLY A 218 21.71 -22.80 -14.68
CA GLY A 218 20.87 -23.98 -14.95
C GLY A 218 19.58 -23.63 -15.69
N GLY A 219 18.70 -24.62 -15.91
CA GLY A 219 17.47 -24.48 -16.69
C GLY A 219 17.67 -24.58 -18.21
N PRO A 220 16.64 -24.31 -19.01
CA PRO A 220 16.73 -24.28 -20.47
C PRO A 220 17.58 -23.10 -20.96
N PRO A 221 18.08 -23.11 -22.21
CA PRO A 221 18.70 -21.94 -22.83
C PRO A 221 17.73 -20.74 -22.80
N GLN A 222 18.16 -19.62 -22.23
CA GLN A 222 17.35 -18.43 -22.03
C GLN A 222 18.22 -17.19 -21.93
N ASP A 223 17.62 -16.03 -22.08
CA ASP A 223 18.30 -14.74 -21.97
C ASP A 223 18.74 -14.45 -20.53
N ASP A 224 19.67 -13.52 -20.37
CA ASP A 224 20.11 -13.03 -19.06
C ASP A 224 18.96 -12.40 -18.30
N PHE A 225 18.95 -12.62 -16.98
CA PHE A 225 17.97 -12.00 -16.10
C PHE A 225 18.36 -10.58 -15.73
N LEU A 226 17.37 -9.69 -15.59
CA LEU A 226 17.49 -8.49 -14.78
C LEU A 226 17.03 -8.78 -13.35
N ASN A 227 17.74 -8.19 -12.38
CA ASN A 227 17.44 -8.35 -10.96
C ASN A 227 17.60 -7.03 -10.22
N ALA A 228 16.71 -6.81 -9.25
CA ALA A 228 16.76 -5.70 -8.31
C ALA A 228 16.23 -6.14 -6.93
N VAL A 229 16.50 -5.34 -5.91
CA VAL A 229 15.90 -5.46 -4.59
C VAL A 229 15.17 -4.17 -4.25
N VAL A 230 14.01 -4.29 -3.65
CA VAL A 230 13.17 -3.16 -3.27
C VAL A 230 12.91 -3.19 -1.78
N GLU A 231 13.03 -2.03 -1.15
CA GLU A 231 12.61 -1.77 0.21
C GLU A 231 11.19 -1.23 0.20
N ILE A 232 10.34 -1.87 0.95
CA ILE A 232 8.96 -1.42 1.18
C ILE A 232 8.70 -1.24 2.67
N MET A 233 7.77 -0.35 2.99
CA MET A 233 7.11 -0.32 4.30
C MET A 233 5.78 -1.04 4.16
N THR A 234 5.47 -1.99 5.05
CA THR A 234 4.21 -2.73 4.96
C THR A 234 3.50 -2.88 6.30
N ALA A 235 2.17 -2.78 6.26
CA ALA A 235 1.25 -3.10 7.36
C ALA A 235 0.52 -4.44 7.14
N LEU A 236 0.75 -5.12 6.03
CA LEU A 236 0.16 -6.41 5.72
C LEU A 236 0.82 -7.52 6.54
N ALA A 237 0.07 -8.56 6.91
CA ALA A 237 0.68 -9.78 7.42
C ALA A 237 1.62 -10.41 6.37
N PRO A 238 2.66 -11.16 6.78
CA PRO A 238 3.60 -11.76 5.83
C PRO A 238 2.94 -12.58 4.71
N ARG A 239 1.89 -13.35 5.02
CA ARG A 239 1.14 -14.12 4.01
C ARG A 239 0.28 -13.24 3.12
N GLU A 240 -0.27 -12.14 3.64
CA GLU A 240 -0.98 -11.15 2.83
C GLU A 240 0.00 -10.44 1.85
N LEU A 241 1.22 -10.14 2.30
CA LEU A 241 2.27 -9.60 1.43
C LEU A 241 2.67 -10.60 0.34
N LEU A 242 2.81 -11.89 0.67
CA LEU A 242 3.07 -12.94 -0.32
C LEU A 242 1.97 -13.00 -1.37
N ALA A 243 0.71 -12.98 -0.94
CA ALA A 243 -0.43 -12.98 -1.87
C ALA A 243 -0.46 -11.72 -2.75
N ALA A 244 -0.09 -10.56 -2.21
CA ALA A 244 0.04 -9.32 -2.97
C ALA A 244 1.14 -9.42 -4.05
N CYS A 245 2.32 -9.94 -3.71
CA CYS A 245 3.40 -10.20 -4.67
C CYS A 245 2.94 -11.14 -5.79
N GLN A 246 2.32 -12.27 -5.43
CA GLN A 246 1.79 -13.23 -6.41
C GLN A 246 0.70 -12.62 -7.30
N GLY A 247 -0.15 -11.75 -6.76
CA GLY A 247 -1.15 -11.02 -7.53
C GLY A 247 -0.53 -10.12 -8.59
N VAL A 248 0.54 -9.40 -8.26
CA VAL A 248 1.28 -8.55 -9.21
C VAL A 248 1.98 -9.39 -10.27
N GLU A 249 2.59 -10.52 -9.90
CA GLU A 249 3.19 -11.46 -10.86
C GLU A 249 2.17 -11.96 -11.90
N VAL A 250 0.97 -12.32 -11.46
CA VAL A 250 -0.13 -12.77 -12.35
C VAL A 250 -0.56 -11.65 -13.29
N LEU A 251 -0.66 -10.41 -12.83
CA LEU A 251 -0.97 -9.25 -13.68
C LEU A 251 0.07 -9.05 -14.79
N HIS A 252 1.33 -9.40 -14.55
CA HIS A 252 2.42 -9.36 -15.54
C HIS A 252 2.61 -10.67 -16.32
N GLY A 253 1.58 -11.55 -16.33
CA GLY A 253 1.55 -12.73 -17.17
C GLY A 253 2.51 -13.84 -16.72
N ARG A 254 2.85 -13.90 -15.43
CA ARG A 254 3.64 -15.03 -14.92
C ARG A 254 2.88 -16.33 -15.04
N GLU A 255 3.43 -17.25 -15.81
CA GLU A 255 2.99 -18.66 -15.87
C GLU A 255 4.11 -19.55 -15.32
N ARG A 256 3.75 -20.50 -14.45
CA ARG A 256 4.71 -21.45 -13.88
C ARG A 256 4.73 -22.72 -14.73
N HIS A 257 5.69 -22.81 -15.67
CA HIS A 257 5.81 -24.00 -16.54
C HIS A 257 6.95 -24.95 -16.11
N GLU A 258 8.10 -24.39 -15.71
CA GLU A 258 9.30 -25.19 -15.37
C GLU A 258 10.10 -24.50 -14.24
N ASP A 259 10.79 -25.32 -13.44
CA ASP A 259 11.72 -24.81 -12.42
C ASP A 259 12.92 -24.11 -13.08
N ASN A 260 13.25 -22.91 -12.63
CA ASN A 260 14.29 -22.02 -13.18
C ASN A 260 14.09 -21.66 -14.67
N GLY A 261 12.88 -21.73 -15.17
CA GLY A 261 12.50 -21.30 -16.52
C GLY A 261 12.46 -19.77 -16.67
N PRO A 262 12.36 -19.29 -17.94
CA PRO A 262 12.19 -17.88 -18.23
C PRO A 262 10.89 -17.34 -17.66
N ARG A 263 10.89 -16.05 -17.24
CA ARG A 263 9.72 -15.42 -16.63
C ARG A 263 9.68 -13.91 -16.85
N THR A 264 8.48 -13.38 -16.92
CA THR A 264 8.24 -11.93 -17.05
C THR A 264 8.58 -11.18 -15.76
N LEU A 265 8.12 -11.71 -14.62
CA LEU A 265 8.31 -11.14 -13.29
C LEU A 265 8.34 -12.23 -12.22
N ASP A 266 9.24 -12.11 -11.27
CA ASP A 266 9.36 -12.91 -10.05
C ASP A 266 9.51 -11.96 -8.86
N LEU A 267 8.69 -12.12 -7.82
CA LEU A 267 8.69 -11.31 -6.60
C LEU A 267 8.84 -12.21 -5.38
N ASP A 268 10.03 -12.25 -4.80
CA ASP A 268 10.33 -13.04 -3.59
C ASP A 268 10.46 -12.13 -2.36
N ILE A 269 9.83 -12.49 -1.23
CA ILE A 269 10.05 -11.81 0.06
C ILE A 269 11.38 -12.26 0.64
N LEU A 270 12.36 -11.36 0.69
CA LEU A 270 13.70 -11.63 1.25
C LEU A 270 13.73 -11.58 2.77
N ALA A 271 13.11 -10.52 3.33
CA ALA A 271 13.04 -10.28 4.77
C ALA A 271 11.79 -9.47 5.11
N TYR A 272 11.33 -9.59 6.35
CA TYR A 272 10.14 -8.91 6.84
C TYR A 272 10.37 -8.48 8.30
N GLY A 273 10.71 -7.20 8.52
CA GLY A 273 11.17 -6.73 9.82
C GLY A 273 12.26 -7.64 10.39
N ASP A 274 12.17 -7.91 11.67
CA ASP A 274 13.07 -8.83 12.38
C ASP A 274 12.50 -10.26 12.51
N LEU A 275 11.42 -10.58 11.76
CA LEU A 275 10.74 -11.85 11.89
C LEU A 275 11.50 -13.00 11.23
N THR A 276 11.46 -14.14 11.89
CA THR A 276 11.80 -15.44 11.30
C THR A 276 10.51 -16.25 11.24
N ILE A 277 10.16 -16.72 10.05
CA ILE A 277 8.96 -17.51 9.75
C ILE A 277 9.41 -18.75 9.01
N ASP A 278 8.94 -19.91 9.45
CA ASP A 278 9.19 -21.20 8.80
C ASP A 278 7.87 -21.99 8.81
N VAL A 279 7.09 -21.80 7.76
CA VAL A 279 5.81 -22.49 7.54
C VAL A 279 5.78 -23.03 6.10
N ASP A 280 4.88 -23.97 5.83
CA ASP A 280 4.85 -24.76 4.57
C ASP A 280 4.84 -23.89 3.30
N ASP A 281 4.21 -22.72 3.35
CA ASP A 281 4.02 -21.83 2.19
C ASP A 281 4.85 -20.54 2.25
N LEU A 282 5.56 -20.26 3.38
CA LEU A 282 6.36 -19.04 3.53
C LEU A 282 7.52 -19.25 4.50
N VAL A 283 8.73 -19.03 4.00
CA VAL A 283 9.95 -18.98 4.81
C VAL A 283 10.59 -17.60 4.71
N VAL A 284 10.75 -16.91 5.84
CA VAL A 284 11.37 -15.59 5.97
C VAL A 284 12.38 -15.59 7.12
N PRO A 285 13.61 -15.16 6.92
CA PRO A 285 14.22 -14.70 5.66
C PRO A 285 14.20 -15.78 4.57
N HIS A 286 14.19 -15.34 3.31
CA HIS A 286 14.17 -16.28 2.17
C HIS A 286 15.36 -17.26 2.25
N PRO A 287 15.12 -18.57 2.26
CA PRO A 287 16.11 -19.58 2.67
C PRO A 287 17.38 -19.61 1.81
N ARG A 288 17.28 -19.16 0.55
CA ARG A 288 18.41 -19.15 -0.40
C ARG A 288 18.90 -17.74 -0.74
N ALA A 289 18.38 -16.68 -0.09
CA ALA A 289 18.77 -15.30 -0.41
C ALA A 289 20.28 -15.09 -0.26
N THR A 290 20.83 -15.56 0.87
CA THR A 290 22.23 -15.36 1.25
C THR A 290 23.25 -16.15 0.41
N GLU A 291 22.77 -17.09 -0.40
CA GLU A 291 23.60 -17.90 -1.31
C GLU A 291 23.60 -17.37 -2.75
N ARG A 292 22.72 -16.39 -3.04
CA ARG A 292 22.46 -15.91 -4.40
C ARG A 292 23.09 -14.56 -4.65
N ALA A 293 24.13 -14.49 -5.49
CA ALA A 293 24.80 -13.24 -5.83
C ALA A 293 23.85 -12.21 -6.47
N PHE A 294 22.88 -12.67 -7.30
CA PHE A 294 21.90 -11.82 -7.97
C PHE A 294 20.84 -11.23 -7.01
N VAL A 295 20.79 -11.69 -5.76
CA VAL A 295 20.03 -11.11 -4.66
C VAL A 295 20.93 -10.22 -3.80
N MET A 296 22.06 -10.76 -3.34
CA MET A 296 22.90 -10.08 -2.36
C MET A 296 23.59 -8.85 -2.91
N LYS A 297 24.04 -8.86 -4.19
CA LYS A 297 24.71 -7.71 -4.80
C LYS A 297 23.78 -6.50 -4.95
N PRO A 298 22.55 -6.65 -5.52
CA PRO A 298 21.56 -5.57 -5.50
C PRO A 298 21.22 -5.12 -4.08
N TRP A 299 20.96 -6.06 -3.15
CA TRP A 299 20.58 -5.73 -1.78
C TRP A 299 21.65 -4.90 -1.06
N ALA A 300 22.93 -5.22 -1.27
CA ALA A 300 24.06 -4.47 -0.72
C ALA A 300 24.13 -3.02 -1.24
N THR A 301 23.65 -2.72 -2.47
CA THR A 301 23.58 -1.34 -2.96
C THR A 301 22.46 -0.55 -2.31
N LEU A 302 21.42 -1.23 -1.80
CA LEU A 302 20.23 -0.62 -1.21
C LEU A 302 20.36 -0.47 0.31
N ALA A 303 20.71 -1.54 0.99
CA ALA A 303 20.70 -1.64 2.44
C ALA A 303 21.91 -2.41 2.99
N PRO A 304 23.15 -1.91 2.82
CA PRO A 304 24.39 -2.63 3.19
C PRO A 304 24.46 -2.97 4.69
N ASN A 305 23.82 -2.15 5.52
CA ASN A 305 23.86 -2.29 6.98
C ASN A 305 22.68 -3.07 7.57
N TYR A 306 21.79 -3.59 6.72
CA TYR A 306 20.67 -4.40 7.22
C TYR A 306 21.20 -5.75 7.72
N GLU A 307 20.76 -6.12 8.93
CA GLU A 307 21.07 -7.41 9.56
C GLU A 307 19.98 -8.43 9.18
N VAL A 308 20.32 -9.39 8.35
CA VAL A 308 19.40 -10.48 7.99
C VAL A 308 19.26 -11.41 9.20
N PRO A 309 18.05 -11.60 9.73
CA PRO A 309 17.86 -12.45 10.90
C PRO A 309 18.50 -13.84 10.74
N GLY A 310 19.39 -14.20 11.67
CA GLY A 310 20.07 -15.49 11.66
C GLY A 310 21.22 -15.67 10.67
N ALA A 311 21.52 -14.65 9.82
CA ALA A 311 22.53 -14.78 8.78
C ALA A 311 23.66 -13.73 8.87
N GLY A 312 23.36 -12.48 9.28
CA GLY A 312 24.33 -11.41 9.42
C GLY A 312 24.11 -10.26 8.47
N ARG A 313 25.07 -9.33 8.41
CA ARG A 313 24.95 -8.06 7.69
C ARG A 313 25.02 -8.27 6.17
N VAL A 314 24.11 -7.62 5.44
CA VAL A 314 24.00 -7.72 3.97
C VAL A 314 25.30 -7.43 3.25
N ALA A 315 26.07 -6.40 3.66
CA ALA A 315 27.35 -6.08 3.05
C ALA A 315 28.35 -7.24 3.16
N ASP A 316 28.50 -7.82 4.35
CA ASP A 316 29.44 -8.91 4.62
C ASP A 316 29.05 -10.18 3.85
N LEU A 317 27.76 -10.48 3.80
CA LEU A 317 27.21 -11.60 3.02
C LEU A 317 27.45 -11.40 1.52
N ALA A 318 27.22 -10.19 1.02
CA ALA A 318 27.46 -9.85 -0.39
C ALA A 318 28.95 -9.96 -0.76
N ASP A 319 29.86 -9.54 0.13
CA ASP A 319 31.31 -9.61 -0.11
C ASP A 319 31.83 -11.07 -0.09
N ALA A 320 31.19 -11.94 0.67
CA ALA A 320 31.53 -13.35 0.73
C ALA A 320 31.13 -14.14 -0.53
N ILE A 321 30.23 -13.62 -1.36
CA ILE A 321 29.71 -14.32 -2.55
C ILE A 321 30.45 -13.85 -3.80
N SER A 322 30.88 -14.83 -4.64
CA SER A 322 31.43 -14.56 -5.97
C SER A 322 30.48 -13.74 -6.83
N SER A 323 30.98 -12.69 -7.48
CA SER A 323 30.22 -11.87 -8.45
C SER A 323 30.20 -12.48 -9.86
N GLN A 324 30.66 -13.71 -10.05
CA GLN A 324 30.69 -14.33 -11.36
C GLN A 324 29.32 -14.38 -12.01
N GLY A 325 29.20 -13.86 -13.23
CA GLY A 325 27.95 -13.81 -13.98
C GLY A 325 26.94 -12.75 -13.50
N VAL A 326 27.34 -11.85 -12.58
CA VAL A 326 26.50 -10.75 -12.08
C VAL A 326 27.16 -9.41 -12.40
N ALA A 327 26.49 -8.54 -13.14
CA ALA A 327 27.00 -7.22 -13.51
C ALA A 327 25.93 -6.14 -13.27
N MET A 328 26.36 -5.00 -12.70
CA MET A 328 25.50 -3.83 -12.57
C MET A 328 25.30 -3.17 -13.94
N VAL A 329 24.05 -2.95 -14.34
CA VAL A 329 23.71 -2.31 -15.62
C VAL A 329 23.20 -0.88 -15.44
N GLN A 330 22.66 -0.56 -14.26
CA GLN A 330 22.17 0.78 -13.94
C GLN A 330 22.36 1.09 -12.45
N GLU A 331 23.17 2.09 -12.13
CA GLU A 331 23.55 2.43 -10.74
C GLU A 331 22.43 3.08 -9.95
N ARG A 332 21.60 3.89 -10.61
CA ARG A 332 20.44 4.57 -9.99
C ARG A 332 19.18 4.15 -10.70
N TRP A 333 18.53 3.14 -10.16
CA TRP A 333 17.28 2.60 -10.71
C TRP A 333 16.21 2.53 -9.58
N PRO A 334 14.93 2.80 -9.88
CA PRO A 334 14.46 3.46 -11.10
C PRO A 334 14.92 4.92 -11.15
N GLN A 335 15.32 5.41 -12.30
CA GLN A 335 15.56 6.84 -12.46
C GLN A 335 14.21 7.54 -12.25
N GLN A 336 14.16 8.52 -11.35
CA GLN A 336 13.12 9.53 -11.42
C GLN A 336 13.31 10.23 -12.76
N ASP A 337 12.33 10.08 -13.66
CA ASP A 337 12.33 10.84 -14.90
C ASP A 337 12.49 12.30 -14.53
N ALA A 338 13.52 12.94 -15.08
CA ALA A 338 13.67 14.37 -14.99
C ALA A 338 12.34 14.99 -15.42
N GLU A 339 11.82 15.91 -14.62
CA GLU A 339 10.62 16.68 -14.98
C GLU A 339 10.65 16.98 -16.47
N PRO A 340 9.53 16.75 -17.22
CA PRO A 340 9.49 17.15 -18.61
C PRO A 340 9.75 18.65 -18.65
N ALA A 341 10.77 19.05 -19.42
CA ALA A 341 11.09 20.44 -19.63
C ALA A 341 9.79 21.17 -20.00
N GLN A 342 9.41 22.12 -19.18
CA GLN A 342 8.27 22.98 -19.46
C GLN A 342 8.52 23.71 -20.78
N PRO A 343 7.54 23.80 -21.70
CA PRO A 343 7.65 24.56 -22.94
C PRO A 343 7.74 26.05 -22.72
#